data_ec3f214918ea45601725f66cafd978e5
#
_entry.id   ec3f214918ea45601725f66cafd978e5
#
_cell.length_a   1.000
_cell.length_b   1.000
_cell.length_c   1.000
_cell.angle_alpha   90.00
_cell.angle_beta   90.00
_cell.angle_gamma   90.00
#
_symmetry.space_group_name_H-M   'P 1'
#
loop_
_entity.id
_entity.type
_entity.pdbx_description
1 polymer ?
#
loop_
_entity_poly.entity_id
_entity_poly.type
_entity_poly.pdbx_seq_one_letter_code
_entity_poly.pdbx_strand_id
1 'polypeptide(L)'
;GVHVVKTGYVNRLMDFKEAHDGQYGVRHYRKVIETAAKYQIAIDNHEPVMPTGIERTWPNLMTQEGVRGQEHNAWSPDGGNPPEHTTVIPFTRGLAGPMDFTFGTFNFTNEAYPGTRVNTTLCKQLALFVVIYSPLQMASDLPENYKGIKAFDFIKDVPTDWDKTYVVDAKIGDYSVFARKDRNTSDWYVGCITDENARELDVPLSFLDADSKYTAQIYADGDDAEWKTNPTSFKYGEKIVTASDTLHVKLATSGGCAIRFIKQ
;
A
#
# COMPACT_ATOMS: atom_id res chain seq x y z
N GLY A 1 16.35 -18.80 12.47
CA GLY A 1 16.81 -17.51 13.00
C GLY A 1 15.90 -16.37 12.59
N VAL A 2 16.18 -15.16 13.05
CA VAL A 2 15.47 -13.94 12.63
C VAL A 2 16.09 -13.48 11.32
N HIS A 3 15.26 -13.22 10.29
CA HIS A 3 15.71 -12.78 8.96
C HIS A 3 15.26 -11.35 8.64
N VAL A 4 14.23 -10.85 9.30
CA VAL A 4 13.69 -9.50 9.12
C VAL A 4 13.44 -8.89 10.48
N VAL A 5 13.75 -7.62 10.63
CA VAL A 5 13.45 -6.83 11.83
C VAL A 5 12.81 -5.52 11.41
N LYS A 6 11.64 -5.24 11.96
CA LYS A 6 11.03 -3.91 11.95
C LYS A 6 11.50 -3.16 13.17
N THR A 7 12.12 -2.01 12.96
CA THR A 7 12.56 -1.11 14.04
C THR A 7 11.59 0.04 14.19
N GLY A 8 11.41 0.54 15.40
CA GLY A 8 10.57 1.68 15.68
C GLY A 8 10.95 2.32 17.02
N TYR A 9 10.74 3.61 17.14
CA TYR A 9 11.10 4.41 18.30
C TYR A 9 9.91 5.30 18.66
N VAL A 10 9.12 4.90 19.62
CA VAL A 10 7.84 5.53 19.99
C VAL A 10 7.96 7.01 20.41
N ASN A 11 9.17 7.56 20.45
CA ASN A 11 9.41 8.96 20.78
C ASN A 11 10.30 9.63 19.71
N ARG A 12 10.02 10.89 19.40
CA ARG A 12 10.86 11.69 18.53
C ARG A 12 12.25 11.97 19.11
N LEU A 13 12.45 11.76 20.43
CA LEU A 13 13.72 11.93 21.11
C LEU A 13 14.33 10.58 21.46
N MET A 14 15.44 10.22 20.80
CA MET A 14 16.29 9.10 21.16
C MET A 14 16.99 9.39 22.48
N ASP A 15 17.03 8.42 23.39
CA ASP A 15 17.55 8.58 24.75
C ASP A 15 16.94 9.78 25.51
N PHE A 16 15.71 10.20 25.12
CA PHE A 16 14.99 11.35 25.66
C PHE A 16 15.70 12.72 25.51
N LYS A 17 16.68 12.82 24.62
CA LYS A 17 17.46 14.07 24.43
C LYS A 17 17.71 14.40 22.96
N GLU A 18 17.99 13.40 22.14
CA GLU A 18 18.46 13.60 20.77
C GLU A 18 17.33 13.43 19.77
N ALA A 19 17.07 14.43 18.94
CA ALA A 19 16.07 14.34 17.89
C ALA A 19 16.44 13.22 16.90
N HIS A 20 15.47 12.34 16.58
CA HIS A 20 15.70 11.20 15.69
C HIS A 20 16.12 11.62 14.27
N ASP A 21 15.70 12.80 13.81
CA ASP A 21 16.04 13.43 12.54
C ASP A 21 17.34 14.26 12.57
N GLY A 22 17.98 14.35 13.74
CA GLY A 22 19.28 14.98 13.91
C GLY A 22 20.45 14.04 13.56
N GLN A 23 21.68 14.57 13.64
CA GLN A 23 22.90 13.81 13.31
C GLN A 23 23.10 12.56 14.19
N TYR A 24 22.63 12.60 15.42
CA TYR A 24 22.66 11.43 16.31
C TYR A 24 21.79 10.31 15.75
N GLY A 25 20.54 10.62 15.41
CA GLY A 25 19.60 9.66 14.83
C GLY A 25 20.09 9.10 13.49
N VAL A 26 20.55 9.94 12.58
CA VAL A 26 21.11 9.50 11.28
C VAL A 26 22.24 8.49 11.46
N ARG A 27 23.17 8.74 12.40
CA ARG A 27 24.28 7.80 12.70
C ARG A 27 23.77 6.51 13.32
N HIS A 28 22.75 6.59 14.18
CA HIS A 28 22.14 5.42 14.81
C HIS A 28 21.49 4.53 13.74
N TYR A 29 20.62 5.08 12.88
CA TYR A 29 19.97 4.32 11.80
C TYR A 29 20.98 3.66 10.87
N ARG A 30 22.03 4.40 10.47
CA ARG A 30 23.11 3.84 9.66
C ARG A 30 23.78 2.66 10.35
N LYS A 31 24.14 2.80 11.64
CA LYS A 31 24.76 1.74 12.44
C LYS A 31 23.88 0.50 12.54
N VAL A 32 22.57 0.68 12.71
CA VAL A 32 21.60 -0.43 12.73
C VAL A 32 21.62 -1.18 11.40
N ILE A 33 21.49 -0.47 10.28
CA ILE A 33 21.49 -1.05 8.92
C ILE A 33 22.79 -1.82 8.65
N GLU A 34 23.94 -1.19 8.90
CA GLU A 34 25.27 -1.79 8.68
C GLU A 34 25.51 -3.01 9.59
N THR A 35 25.00 -2.96 10.82
CA THR A 35 25.11 -4.09 11.75
C THR A 35 24.22 -5.24 11.30
N ALA A 36 22.96 -4.97 10.96
CA ALA A 36 22.02 -5.98 10.47
C ALA A 36 22.53 -6.67 9.19
N ALA A 37 23.17 -5.92 8.28
CA ALA A 37 23.77 -6.48 7.08
C ALA A 37 24.83 -7.57 7.37
N LYS A 38 25.65 -7.39 8.41
CA LYS A 38 26.65 -8.40 8.82
C LYS A 38 26.01 -9.72 9.27
N TYR A 39 24.78 -9.67 9.73
CA TYR A 39 24.01 -10.84 10.16
C TYR A 39 22.99 -11.31 9.12
N GLN A 40 23.02 -10.74 7.92
CA GLN A 40 22.07 -11.02 6.83
C GLN A 40 20.59 -10.80 7.26
N ILE A 41 20.35 -9.74 8.01
CA ILE A 41 19.01 -9.36 8.49
C ILE A 41 18.51 -8.19 7.65
N ALA A 42 17.32 -8.34 7.07
CA ALA A 42 16.59 -7.28 6.41
C ALA A 42 15.95 -6.33 7.43
N ILE A 43 15.87 -5.06 7.09
CA ILE A 43 15.35 -4.00 7.95
C ILE A 43 14.16 -3.29 7.31
N ASP A 44 13.13 -3.07 8.12
CA ASP A 44 12.09 -2.08 7.93
C ASP A 44 12.23 -1.02 9.04
N ASN A 45 12.54 0.23 8.66
CA ASN A 45 12.74 1.31 9.63
C ASN A 45 11.46 2.13 9.83
N HIS A 46 11.02 2.27 11.08
CA HIS A 46 10.00 3.23 11.48
C HIS A 46 10.60 4.43 12.22
N GLU A 47 9.89 5.58 12.21
CA GLU A 47 10.38 6.90 12.64
C GLU A 47 11.75 7.28 12.04
N PRO A 48 12.03 6.96 10.77
CA PRO A 48 13.32 7.27 10.16
C PRO A 48 13.39 8.73 9.74
N VAL A 49 14.60 9.15 9.37
CA VAL A 49 14.76 10.34 8.54
C VAL A 49 14.22 10.08 7.13
N MET A 50 13.97 11.15 6.35
CA MET A 50 13.61 11.02 4.94
C MET A 50 14.62 10.14 4.20
N PRO A 51 14.17 9.24 3.31
CA PRO A 51 15.05 8.37 2.54
C PRO A 51 16.07 9.17 1.73
N THR A 52 17.30 8.69 1.70
CA THR A 52 18.44 9.33 1.02
C THR A 52 19.07 8.47 -0.06
N GLY A 53 18.46 7.31 -0.36
CA GLY A 53 19.01 6.33 -1.31
C GLY A 53 20.05 5.38 -0.69
N ILE A 54 20.15 5.34 0.64
CA ILE A 54 21.10 4.47 1.36
C ILE A 54 20.83 2.98 1.11
N GLU A 55 19.58 2.61 0.78
CA GLU A 55 19.18 1.26 0.40
C GLU A 55 19.92 0.75 -0.86
N ARG A 56 20.45 1.63 -1.70
CA ARG A 56 21.28 1.25 -2.86
C ARG A 56 22.67 0.83 -2.46
N THR A 57 23.15 1.28 -1.29
CA THR A 57 24.43 0.86 -0.71
C THR A 57 24.23 -0.33 0.23
N TRP A 58 23.15 -0.31 0.98
CA TRP A 58 22.77 -1.33 1.97
C TRP A 58 21.40 -1.93 1.63
N PRO A 59 21.34 -2.88 0.69
CA PRO A 59 20.08 -3.43 0.17
C PRO A 59 19.29 -4.24 1.20
N ASN A 60 19.86 -4.54 2.37
CA ASN A 60 19.15 -5.10 3.50
C ASN A 60 18.18 -4.09 4.16
N LEU A 61 18.30 -2.78 3.89
CA LEU A 61 17.24 -1.82 4.17
C LEU A 61 16.17 -1.97 3.08
N MET A 62 15.14 -2.77 3.36
CA MET A 62 14.10 -3.11 2.40
C MET A 62 13.10 -1.97 2.24
N THR A 63 12.68 -1.38 3.34
CA THR A 63 11.67 -0.32 3.35
C THR A 63 11.80 0.53 4.61
N GLN A 64 11.15 1.67 4.60
CA GLN A 64 11.07 2.52 5.79
C GLN A 64 9.80 3.40 5.74
N GLU A 65 9.29 3.77 6.90
CA GLU A 65 8.12 4.62 7.02
C GLU A 65 8.38 6.00 6.39
N GLY A 66 9.00 6.94 7.10
CA GLY A 66 9.30 8.29 6.63
C GLY A 66 8.10 9.05 6.05
N VAL A 67 6.91 8.71 6.50
CA VAL A 67 5.61 9.25 6.09
C VAL A 67 4.65 9.17 7.27
N ARG A 68 3.57 9.91 7.27
CA ARG A 68 2.49 9.66 8.21
C ARG A 68 1.74 8.38 7.79
N GLY A 69 2.13 7.23 8.40
CA GLY A 69 1.62 5.90 8.10
C GLY A 69 0.16 5.70 8.52
N GLN A 70 -0.43 4.56 8.11
CA GLN A 70 -1.83 4.25 8.42
C GLN A 70 -2.07 4.00 9.92
N GLU A 71 -1.06 3.67 10.70
CA GLU A 71 -1.20 3.50 12.15
C GLU A 71 -1.77 4.76 12.85
N HIS A 72 -1.54 5.94 12.30
CA HIS A 72 -2.15 7.18 12.79
C HIS A 72 -3.69 7.16 12.74
N ASN A 73 -4.27 6.34 11.88
CA ASN A 73 -5.71 6.11 11.84
C ASN A 73 -6.23 5.29 13.03
N ALA A 74 -5.34 4.62 13.78
CA ALA A 74 -5.72 3.83 14.94
C ALA A 74 -5.71 4.61 16.26
N TRP A 75 -4.87 5.65 16.39
CA TRP A 75 -4.65 6.32 17.68
C TRP A 75 -4.59 7.84 17.62
N SER A 76 -4.44 8.47 16.47
CA SER A 76 -4.23 9.91 16.39
C SER A 76 -5.50 10.70 16.72
N PRO A 77 -5.46 11.65 17.68
CA PRO A 77 -6.66 12.36 18.14
C PRO A 77 -7.26 13.31 17.09
N ASP A 78 -6.56 13.58 16.01
CA ASP A 78 -7.02 14.39 14.88
C ASP A 78 -7.87 13.60 13.86
N GLY A 79 -8.16 12.32 14.13
CA GLY A 79 -8.93 11.44 13.24
C GLY A 79 -8.09 10.65 12.23
N GLY A 80 -6.76 10.76 12.30
CA GLY A 80 -5.85 10.02 11.42
C GLY A 80 -5.63 10.68 10.06
N ASN A 81 -5.20 9.88 9.08
CA ASN A 81 -4.96 10.35 7.72
C ASN A 81 -6.28 10.57 6.98
N PRO A 82 -6.46 11.71 6.33
CA PRO A 82 -7.64 11.94 5.49
C PRO A 82 -7.59 11.08 4.20
N PRO A 83 -8.73 10.88 3.53
CA PRO A 83 -8.81 10.01 2.34
C PRO A 83 -7.84 10.34 1.21
N GLU A 84 -7.60 11.64 0.94
CA GLU A 84 -6.70 12.11 -0.12
C GLU A 84 -5.21 11.83 0.17
N HIS A 85 -4.84 11.54 1.41
CA HIS A 85 -3.44 11.31 1.78
C HIS A 85 -2.78 10.22 0.92
N THR A 86 -3.49 9.12 0.67
CA THR A 86 -2.98 8.00 -0.13
C THR A 86 -2.92 8.28 -1.63
N THR A 87 -3.58 9.33 -2.12
CA THR A 87 -3.48 9.77 -3.52
C THR A 87 -2.37 10.81 -3.74
N VAL A 88 -1.75 11.30 -2.64
CA VAL A 88 -0.61 12.25 -2.65
C VAL A 88 0.72 11.53 -2.46
N ILE A 89 0.81 10.64 -1.47
CA ILE A 89 2.11 10.07 -1.05
C ILE A 89 2.83 9.23 -2.10
N PRO A 90 2.19 8.53 -3.06
CA PRO A 90 2.90 7.84 -4.12
C PRO A 90 3.72 8.78 -5.03
N PHE A 91 3.26 10.02 -5.18
CA PHE A 91 3.86 11.06 -6.04
C PHE A 91 4.76 12.05 -5.28
N THR A 92 4.89 11.90 -3.99
CA THR A 92 5.73 12.75 -3.12
C THR A 92 6.74 11.88 -2.38
N ARG A 93 6.39 11.35 -1.20
CA ARG A 93 7.26 10.47 -0.42
C ARG A 93 7.71 9.23 -1.19
N GLY A 94 6.82 8.64 -2.01
CA GLY A 94 7.11 7.46 -2.82
C GLY A 94 8.23 7.66 -3.84
N LEU A 95 8.52 8.90 -4.27
CA LEU A 95 9.65 9.22 -5.16
C LEU A 95 11.00 9.05 -4.49
N ALA A 96 11.06 9.08 -3.17
CA ALA A 96 12.31 8.92 -2.41
C ALA A 96 12.70 7.45 -2.17
N GLY A 97 11.83 6.49 -2.52
CA GLY A 97 12.10 5.06 -2.40
C GLY A 97 10.96 4.27 -1.73
N PRO A 98 11.19 2.99 -1.42
CA PRO A 98 10.21 2.12 -0.77
C PRO A 98 9.61 2.72 0.50
N MET A 99 8.31 2.47 0.71
CA MET A 99 7.56 3.09 1.79
C MET A 99 6.71 2.05 2.52
N ASP A 100 6.96 1.86 3.83
CA ASP A 100 6.06 1.13 4.69
C ASP A 100 4.96 2.05 5.22
N PHE A 101 3.76 1.91 4.67
CA PHE A 101 2.58 2.67 5.05
C PHE A 101 1.68 1.90 6.02
N THR A 102 1.88 0.59 6.14
CA THR A 102 1.14 -0.30 7.03
C THR A 102 -0.36 -0.39 6.67
N PHE A 103 -0.68 -0.66 5.42
CA PHE A 103 -2.07 -0.90 4.96
C PHE A 103 -2.48 -2.37 5.08
N GLY A 104 -3.71 -2.69 4.61
CA GLY A 104 -4.27 -4.04 4.60
C GLY A 104 -5.26 -4.31 5.74
N THR A 105 -5.73 -3.28 6.42
CA THR A 105 -6.71 -3.38 7.50
C THR A 105 -8.10 -3.74 6.98
N PHE A 106 -8.74 -4.73 7.57
CA PHE A 106 -10.12 -5.15 7.30
C PHE A 106 -11.08 -4.81 8.45
N ASN A 107 -10.55 -4.55 9.64
CA ASN A 107 -11.30 -3.98 10.76
C ASN A 107 -11.04 -2.47 10.84
N PHE A 108 -12.00 -1.67 10.41
CA PHE A 108 -11.85 -0.22 10.21
C PHE A 108 -12.01 0.63 11.46
N THR A 109 -12.39 0.04 12.57
CA THR A 109 -12.63 0.74 13.84
C THR A 109 -11.76 0.18 14.95
N ASN A 110 -11.47 1.03 15.95
CA ASN A 110 -10.68 0.63 17.11
C ASN A 110 -11.46 0.91 18.39
N GLU A 111 -11.80 -0.14 19.13
CA GLU A 111 -12.55 -0.01 20.38
C GLU A 111 -11.81 0.76 21.47
N ALA A 112 -10.47 0.67 21.50
CA ALA A 112 -9.64 1.41 22.45
C ALA A 112 -9.59 2.92 22.14
N TYR A 113 -9.84 3.28 20.87
CA TYR A 113 -9.84 4.68 20.41
C TYR A 113 -11.05 4.93 19.51
N PRO A 114 -12.27 5.02 20.09
CA PRO A 114 -13.53 5.03 19.32
C PRO A 114 -13.71 6.27 18.43
N GLY A 115 -12.90 7.33 18.64
CA GLY A 115 -12.86 8.52 17.79
C GLY A 115 -11.99 8.38 16.53
N THR A 116 -11.31 7.24 16.37
CA THR A 116 -10.41 6.99 15.24
C THR A 116 -10.92 5.86 14.37
N ARG A 117 -10.50 5.84 13.12
CA ARG A 117 -10.80 4.78 12.16
C ARG A 117 -9.86 4.82 10.95
N VAL A 118 -9.79 3.73 10.21
CA VAL A 118 -9.18 3.72 8.88
C VAL A 118 -10.16 4.34 7.88
N ASN A 119 -9.74 5.45 7.25
CA ASN A 119 -10.61 6.29 6.42
C ASN A 119 -10.62 5.81 4.95
N THR A 120 -10.93 4.53 4.73
CA THR A 120 -10.98 3.90 3.39
C THR A 120 -12.06 2.84 3.31
N THR A 121 -12.37 2.38 2.09
CA THR A 121 -13.04 1.09 1.88
C THR A 121 -12.05 -0.07 1.92
N LEU A 122 -12.57 -1.31 1.99
CA LEU A 122 -11.79 -2.54 1.90
C LEU A 122 -11.06 -2.66 0.56
N CYS A 123 -11.71 -2.32 -0.55
CA CYS A 123 -11.08 -2.41 -1.87
C CYS A 123 -9.96 -1.38 -2.05
N LYS A 124 -10.04 -0.22 -1.39
CA LYS A 124 -8.90 0.71 -1.34
C LYS A 124 -7.74 0.10 -0.58
N GLN A 125 -7.96 -0.60 0.55
CA GLN A 125 -6.90 -1.31 1.27
C GLN A 125 -6.19 -2.35 0.37
N LEU A 126 -6.92 -3.08 -0.46
CA LEU A 126 -6.33 -4.01 -1.44
C LEU A 126 -5.54 -3.26 -2.52
N ALA A 127 -6.10 -2.20 -3.07
CA ALA A 127 -5.47 -1.41 -4.13
C ALA A 127 -4.14 -0.78 -3.68
N LEU A 128 -4.01 -0.43 -2.40
CA LEU A 128 -2.78 0.15 -1.84
C LEU A 128 -1.57 -0.80 -1.95
N PHE A 129 -1.76 -2.14 -1.98
CA PHE A 129 -0.67 -3.10 -2.25
C PHE A 129 -0.04 -2.93 -3.63
N VAL A 130 -0.79 -2.35 -4.57
CA VAL A 130 -0.28 -2.05 -5.93
C VAL A 130 0.20 -0.60 -6.03
N VAL A 131 -0.54 0.34 -5.44
CA VAL A 131 -0.24 1.78 -5.56
C VAL A 131 1.01 2.17 -4.79
N ILE A 132 1.15 1.71 -3.54
CA ILE A 132 2.29 2.03 -2.69
C ILE A 132 3.37 0.94 -2.85
N TYR A 133 4.55 1.35 -3.31
CA TYR A 133 5.66 0.42 -3.50
C TYR A 133 6.44 0.18 -2.21
N SER A 134 6.61 -1.09 -1.88
CA SER A 134 7.57 -1.59 -0.90
C SER A 134 7.93 -3.04 -1.23
N PRO A 135 9.21 -3.45 -1.21
CA PRO A 135 9.59 -4.85 -1.40
C PRO A 135 9.29 -5.72 -0.15
N LEU A 136 8.95 -5.10 0.96
CA LEU A 136 8.47 -5.75 2.18
C LEU A 136 7.15 -5.09 2.57
N GLN A 137 6.04 -5.80 2.37
CA GLN A 137 4.70 -5.32 2.67
C GLN A 137 4.17 -5.93 3.96
N MET A 138 3.51 -5.12 4.76
CA MET A 138 2.79 -5.57 5.96
C MET A 138 1.30 -5.74 5.64
N ALA A 139 0.67 -6.71 6.30
CA ALA A 139 -0.78 -6.82 6.39
C ALA A 139 -1.17 -6.45 7.81
N SER A 140 -1.78 -5.28 7.99
CA SER A 140 -1.83 -4.57 9.28
C SER A 140 -2.94 -5.00 10.23
N ASP A 141 -3.64 -6.08 9.92
CA ASP A 141 -4.75 -6.54 10.76
C ASP A 141 -4.45 -7.85 11.49
N LEU A 142 -5.31 -8.22 12.42
CA LEU A 142 -5.25 -9.49 13.10
C LEU A 142 -5.67 -10.64 12.15
N PRO A 143 -5.05 -11.82 12.25
CA PRO A 143 -5.38 -12.97 11.39
C PRO A 143 -6.87 -13.34 11.38
N GLU A 144 -7.56 -13.12 12.49
CA GLU A 144 -8.98 -13.39 12.65
C GLU A 144 -9.84 -12.55 11.71
N ASN A 145 -9.42 -11.31 11.43
CA ASN A 145 -10.14 -10.36 10.58
C ASN A 145 -10.02 -10.70 9.08
N TYR A 146 -9.05 -11.53 8.70
CA TYR A 146 -8.90 -12.03 7.32
C TYR A 146 -9.60 -13.35 7.07
N LYS A 147 -9.89 -14.11 8.13
CA LYS A 147 -10.35 -15.50 8.03
C LYS A 147 -11.69 -15.59 7.30
N GLY A 148 -11.71 -16.35 6.20
CA GLY A 148 -12.91 -16.62 5.41
C GLY A 148 -13.36 -15.48 4.50
N ILE A 149 -12.60 -14.38 4.43
CA ILE A 149 -12.93 -13.23 3.57
C ILE A 149 -12.25 -13.40 2.21
N LYS A 150 -13.03 -13.47 1.12
CA LYS A 150 -12.52 -13.62 -0.25
C LYS A 150 -11.51 -12.54 -0.66
N ALA A 151 -11.67 -11.34 -0.17
CA ALA A 151 -10.74 -10.22 -0.44
C ALA A 151 -9.30 -10.50 0.03
N PHE A 152 -9.10 -11.36 1.04
CA PHE A 152 -7.77 -11.73 1.52
C PHE A 152 -6.98 -12.55 0.48
N ASP A 153 -7.65 -13.20 -0.47
CA ASP A 153 -6.96 -13.91 -1.55
C ASP A 153 -6.08 -12.97 -2.37
N PHE A 154 -6.54 -11.72 -2.59
CA PHE A 154 -5.72 -10.72 -3.28
C PHE A 154 -4.41 -10.43 -2.53
N ILE A 155 -4.44 -10.28 -1.20
CA ILE A 155 -3.25 -10.03 -0.38
C ILE A 155 -2.26 -11.21 -0.44
N LYS A 156 -2.76 -12.45 -0.50
CA LYS A 156 -1.92 -13.64 -0.65
C LYS A 156 -1.24 -13.74 -2.03
N ASP A 157 -1.91 -13.21 -3.06
CA ASP A 157 -1.49 -13.35 -4.45
C ASP A 157 -0.63 -12.20 -4.95
N VAL A 158 -0.82 -10.98 -4.41
CA VAL A 158 -0.10 -9.79 -4.87
C VAL A 158 1.38 -9.87 -4.52
N PRO A 159 2.30 -9.74 -5.51
CA PRO A 159 3.73 -9.77 -5.26
C PRO A 159 4.23 -8.43 -4.70
N THR A 160 5.46 -8.45 -4.22
CA THR A 160 6.20 -7.25 -3.77
C THR A 160 7.34 -6.86 -4.70
N ASP A 161 7.66 -7.70 -5.69
CA ASP A 161 8.75 -7.47 -6.65
C ASP A 161 8.16 -7.29 -8.07
N TRP A 162 8.41 -6.12 -8.65
CA TRP A 162 7.79 -5.68 -9.88
C TRP A 162 8.81 -5.55 -11.03
N ASP A 163 8.46 -6.08 -12.21
CA ASP A 163 9.24 -5.91 -13.44
C ASP A 163 8.98 -4.53 -14.08
N LYS A 164 7.70 -4.14 -14.14
CA LYS A 164 7.25 -2.87 -14.75
C LYS A 164 6.23 -2.16 -13.88
N THR A 165 6.23 -0.84 -13.95
CA THR A 165 5.25 0.02 -13.30
C THR A 165 4.81 1.11 -14.25
N TYR A 166 3.49 1.28 -14.42
CA TYR A 166 2.88 2.37 -15.15
C TYR A 166 1.90 3.12 -14.25
N VAL A 167 1.93 4.44 -14.33
CA VAL A 167 0.82 5.27 -13.89
C VAL A 167 -0.09 5.40 -15.11
N VAL A 168 -1.21 4.67 -15.08
CA VAL A 168 -2.16 4.61 -16.20
C VAL A 168 -2.93 5.91 -16.30
N ASP A 169 -3.38 6.42 -15.16
CA ASP A 169 -4.06 7.72 -15.02
C ASP A 169 -3.92 8.20 -13.57
N ALA A 170 -3.80 9.52 -13.37
CA ALA A 170 -3.75 10.10 -12.04
C ALA A 170 -4.01 11.60 -12.03
N LYS A 171 -4.63 12.07 -10.95
CA LYS A 171 -4.65 13.46 -10.54
C LYS A 171 -4.26 13.52 -9.07
N ILE A 172 -3.07 14.06 -8.79
CA ILE A 172 -2.50 14.08 -7.43
C ILE A 172 -3.48 14.78 -6.48
N GLY A 173 -3.78 14.10 -5.35
CA GLY A 173 -4.75 14.56 -4.38
C GLY A 173 -6.17 14.06 -4.64
N ASP A 174 -6.51 13.67 -5.87
CA ASP A 174 -7.84 13.22 -6.25
C ASP A 174 -7.91 11.68 -6.41
N TYR A 175 -7.13 11.11 -7.34
CA TYR A 175 -7.15 9.67 -7.62
C TYR A 175 -5.84 9.19 -8.28
N SER A 176 -5.65 7.88 -8.28
CA SER A 176 -4.58 7.25 -9.08
C SER A 176 -4.93 5.84 -9.54
N VAL A 177 -4.38 5.47 -10.71
CA VAL A 177 -4.44 4.15 -11.31
C VAL A 177 -3.03 3.69 -11.63
N PHE A 178 -2.56 2.69 -10.92
CA PHE A 178 -1.26 2.07 -11.14
C PHE A 178 -1.44 0.68 -11.74
N ALA A 179 -0.64 0.34 -12.77
CA ALA A 179 -0.50 -1.00 -13.30
C ALA A 179 0.93 -1.49 -13.09
N ARG A 180 1.08 -2.70 -12.53
CA ARG A 180 2.39 -3.30 -12.25
C ARG A 180 2.45 -4.73 -12.76
N LYS A 181 3.58 -5.09 -13.39
CA LYS A 181 3.87 -6.45 -13.82
C LYS A 181 4.67 -7.17 -12.76
N ASP A 182 4.24 -8.37 -12.39
CA ASP A 182 5.02 -9.27 -11.55
C ASP A 182 6.36 -9.61 -12.25
N ARG A 183 7.45 -9.61 -11.49
CA ARG A 183 8.78 -10.00 -12.01
C ARG A 183 8.90 -11.50 -12.28
N ASN A 184 8.19 -12.31 -11.52
CA ASN A 184 8.38 -13.77 -11.52
C ASN A 184 7.34 -14.50 -12.36
N THR A 185 6.26 -13.84 -12.78
CA THR A 185 5.21 -14.39 -13.61
C THR A 185 4.87 -13.47 -14.79
N SER A 186 3.87 -13.84 -15.57
CA SER A 186 3.32 -12.98 -16.64
C SER A 186 2.12 -12.17 -16.17
N ASP A 187 1.80 -12.21 -14.87
CA ASP A 187 0.63 -11.55 -14.31
C ASP A 187 0.84 -10.05 -14.16
N TRP A 188 -0.26 -9.32 -14.26
CA TRP A 188 -0.32 -7.91 -14.00
C TRP A 188 -1.28 -7.61 -12.86
N TYR A 189 -1.02 -6.52 -12.18
CA TYR A 189 -1.87 -6.05 -11.09
C TYR A 189 -2.20 -4.57 -11.28
N VAL A 190 -3.45 -4.21 -11.03
CA VAL A 190 -3.92 -2.83 -11.08
C VAL A 190 -4.50 -2.43 -9.73
N GLY A 191 -4.12 -1.25 -9.26
CA GLY A 191 -4.70 -0.59 -8.11
C GLY A 191 -5.28 0.76 -8.51
N CYS A 192 -6.59 0.93 -8.29
CA CYS A 192 -7.30 2.19 -8.46
C CYS A 192 -7.72 2.71 -7.10
N ILE A 193 -7.44 3.97 -6.77
CA ILE A 193 -7.84 4.61 -5.52
C ILE A 193 -8.37 6.01 -5.78
N THR A 194 -9.28 6.48 -4.91
CA THR A 194 -9.80 7.85 -4.93
C THR A 194 -9.70 8.50 -3.55
N ASP A 195 -9.82 9.83 -3.52
CA ASP A 195 -9.99 10.67 -2.33
C ASP A 195 -11.36 10.47 -1.66
N GLU A 196 -11.89 11.46 -0.94
CA GLU A 196 -13.21 11.42 -0.31
C GLU A 196 -14.38 11.44 -1.30
N ASN A 197 -14.12 11.67 -2.59
CA ASN A 197 -15.13 11.73 -3.63
C ASN A 197 -15.23 10.39 -4.37
N ALA A 198 -16.45 9.91 -4.59
CA ALA A 198 -16.70 8.76 -5.45
C ALA A 198 -16.37 9.11 -6.92
N ARG A 199 -15.87 8.12 -7.68
CA ARG A 199 -15.46 8.32 -9.07
C ARG A 199 -15.81 7.13 -9.96
N GLU A 200 -15.98 7.40 -11.23
CA GLU A 200 -15.99 6.40 -12.30
C GLU A 200 -14.76 6.65 -13.17
N LEU A 201 -13.99 5.60 -13.45
CA LEU A 201 -12.75 5.68 -14.21
C LEU A 201 -12.76 4.64 -15.33
N ASP A 202 -12.27 5.04 -16.48
CA ASP A 202 -12.00 4.14 -17.61
C ASP A 202 -10.51 3.75 -17.58
N VAL A 203 -10.22 2.47 -17.39
CA VAL A 203 -8.87 1.93 -17.29
C VAL A 203 -8.52 1.21 -18.59
N PRO A 204 -7.75 1.83 -19.50
CA PRO A 204 -7.29 1.17 -20.72
C PRO A 204 -6.26 0.08 -20.35
N LEU A 205 -6.39 -1.10 -20.98
CA LEU A 205 -5.53 -2.25 -20.72
C LEU A 205 -4.34 -2.37 -21.67
N SER A 206 -3.96 -1.30 -22.34
CA SER A 206 -2.85 -1.27 -23.32
C SER A 206 -1.47 -1.62 -22.75
N PHE A 207 -1.35 -1.71 -21.43
CA PHE A 207 -0.13 -2.20 -20.76
C PHE A 207 0.01 -3.74 -20.81
N LEU A 208 -1.07 -4.48 -21.08
CA LEU A 208 -1.04 -5.94 -21.26
C LEU A 208 -0.34 -6.32 -22.57
N ASP A 209 0.14 -7.56 -22.66
CA ASP A 209 0.75 -8.07 -23.88
C ASP A 209 -0.29 -8.16 -25.02
N ALA A 210 0.01 -7.59 -26.19
CA ALA A 210 -0.94 -7.35 -27.28
C ALA A 210 -1.71 -8.58 -27.79
N ASP A 211 -1.02 -9.73 -27.89
CA ASP A 211 -1.56 -10.97 -28.48
C ASP A 211 -2.01 -11.99 -27.42
N SER A 212 -2.28 -11.51 -26.21
CA SER A 212 -2.60 -12.39 -25.08
C SER A 212 -3.96 -12.13 -24.50
N LYS A 213 -4.60 -13.19 -23.98
CA LYS A 213 -5.79 -13.10 -23.15
C LYS A 213 -5.43 -13.21 -21.69
N TYR A 214 -6.19 -12.52 -20.86
CA TYR A 214 -6.01 -12.53 -19.41
C TYR A 214 -7.36 -12.79 -18.74
N THR A 215 -7.33 -13.54 -17.63
CA THR A 215 -8.43 -13.55 -16.66
C THR A 215 -8.21 -12.40 -15.68
N ALA A 216 -9.06 -11.37 -15.75
CA ALA A 216 -9.08 -10.28 -14.77
C ALA A 216 -9.92 -10.70 -13.57
N GLN A 217 -9.28 -10.87 -12.41
CA GLN A 217 -9.92 -11.06 -11.11
C GLN A 217 -10.10 -9.68 -10.47
N ILE A 218 -11.35 -9.24 -10.34
CA ILE A 218 -11.69 -7.86 -9.98
C ILE A 218 -12.29 -7.84 -8.57
N TYR A 219 -11.66 -7.09 -7.68
CA TYR A 219 -12.14 -6.76 -6.34
C TYR A 219 -12.51 -5.27 -6.35
N ALA A 220 -13.77 -4.95 -6.39
CA ALA A 220 -14.29 -3.59 -6.50
C ALA A 220 -15.21 -3.24 -5.34
N ASP A 221 -15.33 -1.96 -5.02
CA ASP A 221 -16.31 -1.47 -4.04
C ASP A 221 -17.72 -1.95 -4.38
N GLY A 222 -18.50 -2.34 -3.37
CA GLY A 222 -19.92 -2.66 -3.51
C GLY A 222 -20.75 -1.44 -3.88
N ASP A 223 -21.98 -1.66 -4.39
CA ASP A 223 -22.85 -0.54 -4.78
C ASP A 223 -23.25 0.37 -3.61
N ASP A 224 -23.23 -0.16 -2.41
CA ASP A 224 -23.53 0.51 -1.14
C ASP A 224 -22.28 0.77 -0.29
N ALA A 225 -21.08 0.62 -0.87
CA ALA A 225 -19.84 0.89 -0.18
C ALA A 225 -19.74 2.38 0.19
N GLU A 226 -19.38 2.63 1.43
CA GLU A 226 -19.14 3.97 1.97
C GLU A 226 -18.17 3.86 3.13
N TRP A 227 -17.08 4.61 3.08
CA TRP A 227 -15.95 4.41 4.00
C TRP A 227 -16.30 4.65 5.48
N LYS A 228 -17.32 5.44 5.79
CA LYS A 228 -17.77 5.71 7.18
C LYS A 228 -18.71 4.65 7.72
N THR A 229 -19.67 4.23 6.90
CA THR A 229 -20.84 3.45 7.35
C THR A 229 -20.83 2.02 6.85
N ASN A 230 -20.23 1.73 5.68
CA ASN A 230 -20.19 0.40 5.07
C ASN A 230 -18.87 0.13 4.31
N PRO A 231 -17.69 0.23 4.99
CA PRO A 231 -16.38 0.13 4.33
C PRO A 231 -16.05 -1.27 3.80
N THR A 232 -16.72 -2.30 4.29
CA THR A 232 -16.43 -3.70 3.95
C THR A 232 -17.26 -4.23 2.78
N SER A 233 -18.20 -3.44 2.26
CA SER A 233 -18.99 -3.81 1.09
C SER A 233 -18.10 -3.89 -0.14
N PHE A 234 -18.01 -5.08 -0.77
CA PHE A 234 -17.23 -5.29 -1.98
C PHE A 234 -17.87 -6.32 -2.89
N LYS A 235 -17.49 -6.30 -4.17
CA LYS A 235 -17.84 -7.27 -5.19
C LYS A 235 -16.60 -7.97 -5.70
N TYR A 236 -16.70 -9.26 -5.96
CA TYR A 236 -15.71 -10.06 -6.68
C TYR A 236 -16.29 -10.55 -7.98
N GLY A 237 -15.54 -10.46 -9.07
CA GLY A 237 -15.91 -10.99 -10.37
C GLY A 237 -14.70 -11.33 -11.22
N GLU A 238 -14.93 -12.14 -12.25
CA GLU A 238 -13.91 -12.49 -13.24
C GLU A 238 -14.38 -12.15 -14.65
N LYS A 239 -13.44 -11.68 -15.48
CA LYS A 239 -13.71 -11.34 -16.88
C LYS A 239 -12.49 -11.69 -17.73
N ILE A 240 -12.73 -12.25 -18.93
CA ILE A 240 -11.66 -12.41 -19.93
C ILE A 240 -11.47 -11.07 -20.64
N VAL A 241 -10.21 -10.63 -20.73
CA VAL A 241 -9.83 -9.35 -21.33
C VAL A 241 -8.55 -9.47 -22.16
N THR A 242 -8.32 -8.47 -23.01
CA THR A 242 -7.13 -8.31 -23.86
C THR A 242 -6.58 -6.88 -23.74
N ALA A 243 -5.43 -6.61 -24.33
CA ALA A 243 -4.82 -5.27 -24.36
C ALA A 243 -5.68 -4.20 -25.06
N SER A 244 -6.65 -4.60 -25.89
CA SER A 244 -7.56 -3.65 -26.61
C SER A 244 -8.78 -3.26 -25.79
N ASP A 245 -9.01 -3.90 -24.63
CA ASP A 245 -10.15 -3.60 -23.77
C ASP A 245 -9.89 -2.38 -22.87
N THR A 246 -10.98 -1.80 -22.40
CA THR A 246 -11.02 -0.80 -21.34
C THR A 246 -11.96 -1.31 -20.25
N LEU A 247 -11.54 -1.26 -19.00
CA LEU A 247 -12.38 -1.57 -17.85
C LEU A 247 -12.97 -0.29 -17.27
N HIS A 248 -14.29 -0.25 -17.17
CA HIS A 248 -14.99 0.79 -16.44
C HIS A 248 -15.07 0.38 -14.95
N VAL A 249 -14.49 1.17 -14.06
CA VAL A 249 -14.47 0.91 -12.62
C VAL A 249 -15.17 2.02 -11.85
N LYS A 250 -15.97 1.64 -10.85
CA LYS A 250 -16.64 2.56 -9.94
C LYS A 250 -15.95 2.48 -8.58
N LEU A 251 -15.54 3.62 -8.07
CA LEU A 251 -14.92 3.79 -6.77
C LEU A 251 -15.90 4.53 -5.85
N ALA A 252 -16.19 3.97 -4.70
CA ALA A 252 -16.95 4.63 -3.65
C ALA A 252 -16.17 5.82 -3.08
N THR A 253 -16.77 6.59 -2.20
CA THR A 253 -16.09 7.62 -1.40
C THR A 253 -14.92 6.98 -0.62
N SER A 254 -13.74 7.53 -0.71
CA SER A 254 -12.48 6.94 -0.22
C SER A 254 -12.31 5.47 -0.61
N GLY A 255 -12.74 5.16 -1.82
CA GLY A 255 -12.85 3.81 -2.33
C GLY A 255 -11.68 3.37 -3.19
N GLY A 256 -11.79 2.14 -3.69
CA GLY A 256 -10.79 1.54 -4.55
C GLY A 256 -11.27 0.34 -5.36
N CYS A 257 -10.39 -0.09 -6.24
CA CYS A 257 -10.53 -1.33 -7.00
C CYS A 257 -9.14 -1.98 -7.15
N ALA A 258 -9.04 -3.26 -6.83
CA ALA A 258 -7.83 -4.04 -7.03
C ALA A 258 -8.10 -5.15 -8.05
N ILE A 259 -7.20 -5.31 -9.02
CA ILE A 259 -7.37 -6.27 -10.10
C ILE A 259 -6.09 -7.07 -10.29
N ARG A 260 -6.19 -8.39 -10.39
CA ARG A 260 -5.15 -9.27 -10.89
C ARG A 260 -5.49 -9.75 -12.29
N PHE A 261 -4.56 -9.67 -13.22
CA PHE A 261 -4.68 -10.19 -14.58
C PHE A 261 -3.78 -11.41 -14.72
N ILE A 262 -4.38 -12.57 -14.81
CA ILE A 262 -3.69 -13.86 -14.98
C ILE A 262 -3.60 -14.16 -16.46
N LYS A 263 -2.39 -14.28 -17.01
CA LYS A 263 -2.16 -14.62 -18.41
C LYS A 263 -2.64 -16.03 -18.70
N GLN A 264 -3.43 -16.21 -19.79
CA GLN A 264 -3.91 -17.51 -20.25
C GLN A 264 -2.91 -18.20 -21.19
#